data_a1c28cceab267f457c2a1fa7639a5a93
#
_entry.id   a1c28cceab267f457c2a1fa7639a5a93
#
_cell.length_a   1.000
_cell.length_b   1.000
_cell.length_c   1.000
_cell.angle_alpha   90.00
_cell.angle_beta   90.00
_cell.angle_gamma   90.00
#
_symmetry.space_group_name_H-M   'P 1'
#
loop_
_entity.id
_entity.type
_entity.pdbx_description
1 polymer ?
#
loop_
_entity_poly.entity_id
_entity_poly.type
_entity_poly.pdbx_seq_one_letter_code
_entity_poly.pdbx_strand_id
1 'polypeptide(L)'
;MTILLVTRSFVTGEAMSESEKSLYDSKENVLKELLLTYGIDSTETQRRQLLKHIELLIEINKNLNLTRITSIDDALVLHILDSLLPLKVCNEFTSGAQNYIDIGTGGGFPGLPLAIMSDNKTLLVDSIGKKINAVQSMIDEIGLGERVRAEKLRAEEIPNDYKQKFDFVTFRAVAKTNILLEYAEPFLAPQGTLIVMKANVDEIELQDASQAAKIFGYENVSRETFELPHDLGHREILLYRKVGKSKIKLPRKTGMAKSNPFVARRD
;
A
#
# COMPACT_ATOMS: atom_id res chain seq x y z
N MET A 1 12.89 -1.41 -26.22
CA MET A 1 14.00 -0.45 -26.45
C MET A 1 13.64 0.99 -26.10
N THR A 2 12.38 1.43 -26.23
CA THR A 2 11.93 2.82 -26.05
C THR A 2 11.81 3.26 -24.58
N ILE A 3 11.60 2.34 -23.63
CA ILE A 3 11.45 2.62 -22.18
C ILE A 3 12.79 2.99 -21.51
N LEU A 4 13.91 2.50 -22.05
CA LEU A 4 15.26 2.79 -21.53
C LEU A 4 15.67 4.27 -21.69
N LEU A 5 15.04 5.03 -22.57
CA LEU A 5 15.40 6.41 -22.87
C LEU A 5 14.79 7.40 -21.88
N VAL A 6 13.53 7.18 -21.45
CA VAL A 6 12.84 8.07 -20.49
C VAL A 6 13.48 8.00 -19.11
N THR A 7 13.87 6.79 -18.66
CA THR A 7 14.55 6.59 -17.37
C THR A 7 15.93 7.26 -17.30
N ARG A 8 16.61 7.43 -18.43
CA ARG A 8 17.97 8.01 -18.47
C ARG A 8 17.97 9.51 -18.16
N SER A 9 17.03 10.28 -18.71
CA SER A 9 16.91 11.74 -18.46
C SER A 9 16.65 12.08 -17.00
N PHE A 10 15.87 11.29 -16.30
CA PHE A 10 15.56 11.55 -14.88
C PHE A 10 16.71 11.17 -13.93
N VAL A 11 17.54 10.20 -14.29
CA VAL A 11 18.69 9.76 -13.47
C VAL A 11 19.93 10.62 -13.74
N THR A 12 20.09 11.16 -14.95
CA THR A 12 21.27 11.97 -15.35
C THR A 12 21.06 13.47 -15.22
N GLY A 13 19.84 13.95 -14.95
CA GLY A 13 19.52 15.39 -14.94
C GLY A 13 19.54 16.07 -16.31
N GLU A 14 19.63 15.29 -17.39
CA GLU A 14 19.53 15.78 -18.77
C GLU A 14 18.08 16.14 -19.14
N ALA A 15 17.89 17.16 -19.95
CA ALA A 15 16.55 17.54 -20.44
C ALA A 15 15.97 16.43 -21.32
N MET A 16 14.70 16.09 -21.08
CA MET A 16 13.97 15.10 -21.89
C MET A 16 13.90 15.55 -23.36
N SER A 17 14.12 14.64 -24.29
CA SER A 17 13.85 14.88 -25.71
C SER A 17 12.35 15.07 -25.97
N GLU A 18 11.98 15.70 -27.08
CA GLU A 18 10.58 15.88 -27.46
C GLU A 18 9.81 14.56 -27.59
N SER A 19 10.46 13.51 -28.08
CA SER A 19 9.85 12.19 -28.18
C SER A 19 9.61 11.52 -26.81
N GLU A 20 10.53 11.67 -25.88
CA GLU A 20 10.36 11.20 -24.50
C GLU A 20 9.24 11.93 -23.77
N LYS A 21 9.17 13.25 -23.95
CA LYS A 21 8.10 14.09 -23.40
C LYS A 21 6.73 13.68 -23.94
N SER A 22 6.62 13.49 -25.27
CA SER A 22 5.39 13.04 -25.93
C SER A 22 4.94 11.66 -25.42
N LEU A 23 5.86 10.71 -25.20
CA LEU A 23 5.56 9.39 -24.66
C LEU A 23 5.09 9.49 -23.20
N TYR A 24 5.72 10.35 -22.41
CA TYR A 24 5.36 10.57 -21.00
C TYR A 24 3.96 11.15 -20.88
N ASP A 25 3.66 12.19 -21.68
CA ASP A 25 2.33 12.83 -21.73
C ASP A 25 1.25 11.83 -22.20
N SER A 26 1.60 10.92 -23.11
CA SER A 26 0.70 9.83 -23.53
C SER A 26 0.37 8.88 -22.35
N LYS A 27 1.37 8.47 -21.55
CA LYS A 27 1.15 7.59 -20.38
C LYS A 27 0.40 8.29 -19.26
N GLU A 28 0.63 9.60 -19.07
CA GLU A 28 -0.11 10.44 -18.13
C GLU A 28 -1.59 10.47 -18.47
N ASN A 29 -1.94 10.65 -19.77
CA ASN A 29 -3.31 10.61 -20.23
C ASN A 29 -3.96 9.22 -20.05
N VAL A 30 -3.24 8.14 -20.36
CA VAL A 30 -3.72 6.77 -20.09
C VAL A 30 -4.03 6.57 -18.61
N LEU A 31 -3.12 7.00 -17.71
CA LEU A 31 -3.35 6.91 -16.27
C LEU A 31 -4.54 7.76 -15.83
N LYS A 32 -4.71 8.97 -16.36
CA LYS A 32 -5.86 9.84 -16.10
C LYS A 32 -7.17 9.14 -16.42
N GLU A 33 -7.32 8.64 -17.65
CA GLU A 33 -8.53 7.95 -18.07
C GLU A 33 -8.80 6.68 -17.25
N LEU A 34 -7.75 5.92 -16.94
CA LEU A 34 -7.85 4.75 -16.07
C LEU A 34 -8.41 5.12 -14.69
N LEU A 35 -7.85 6.11 -14.02
CA LEU A 35 -8.29 6.54 -12.69
C LEU A 35 -9.72 7.11 -12.72
N LEU A 36 -10.04 7.93 -13.73
CA LEU A 36 -11.40 8.47 -13.91
C LEU A 36 -12.45 7.36 -14.11
N THR A 37 -12.12 6.31 -14.86
CA THR A 37 -13.02 5.15 -15.07
C THR A 37 -13.38 4.48 -13.75
N TYR A 38 -12.46 4.50 -12.77
CA TYR A 38 -12.70 4.00 -11.42
C TYR A 38 -13.20 5.08 -10.45
N GLY A 39 -13.49 6.30 -10.95
CA GLY A 39 -13.96 7.42 -10.14
C GLY A 39 -12.94 7.87 -9.10
N ILE A 40 -11.65 7.83 -9.43
CA ILE A 40 -10.55 8.32 -8.60
C ILE A 40 -10.05 9.62 -9.23
N ASP A 41 -10.37 10.75 -8.61
CA ASP A 41 -9.88 12.06 -9.04
C ASP A 41 -8.39 12.21 -8.74
N SER A 42 -7.66 12.86 -9.67
CA SER A 42 -6.23 13.09 -9.52
C SER A 42 -5.79 14.36 -10.25
N THR A 43 -4.87 15.09 -9.65
CA THR A 43 -4.19 16.21 -10.30
C THR A 43 -3.12 15.73 -11.27
N GLU A 44 -2.70 16.59 -12.21
CA GLU A 44 -1.57 16.28 -13.09
C GLU A 44 -0.30 15.99 -12.31
N THR A 45 -0.02 16.77 -11.26
CA THR A 45 1.15 16.56 -10.38
C THR A 45 1.14 15.18 -9.74
N GLN A 46 0.00 14.74 -9.20
CA GLN A 46 -0.13 13.40 -8.60
C GLN A 46 0.10 12.30 -9.65
N ARG A 47 -0.49 12.41 -10.85
CA ARG A 47 -0.28 11.43 -11.92
C ARG A 47 1.19 11.36 -12.36
N ARG A 48 1.86 12.51 -12.49
CA ARG A 48 3.30 12.57 -12.79
C ARG A 48 4.15 11.93 -11.68
N GLN A 49 3.81 12.14 -10.41
CA GLN A 49 4.49 11.47 -9.29
C GLN A 49 4.25 9.95 -9.29
N LEU A 50 3.03 9.48 -9.59
CA LEU A 50 2.72 8.05 -9.72
C LEU A 50 3.50 7.39 -10.87
N LEU A 51 3.60 8.06 -12.02
CA LEU A 51 4.41 7.58 -13.15
C LEU A 51 5.90 7.53 -12.78
N LYS A 52 6.41 8.57 -12.12
CA LYS A 52 7.79 8.62 -11.65
C LYS A 52 8.10 7.46 -10.70
N HIS A 53 7.17 7.11 -9.80
CA HIS A 53 7.31 5.93 -8.93
C HIS A 53 7.49 4.64 -9.75
N ILE A 54 6.67 4.41 -10.79
CA ILE A 54 6.78 3.21 -11.65
C ILE A 54 8.11 3.19 -12.41
N GLU A 55 8.54 4.33 -12.95
CA GLU A 55 9.83 4.42 -13.66
C GLU A 55 11.00 4.07 -12.75
N LEU A 56 11.06 4.68 -11.56
CA LEU A 56 12.09 4.40 -10.57
C LEU A 56 12.05 2.93 -10.11
N LEU A 57 10.85 2.39 -9.88
CA LEU A 57 10.66 1.00 -9.53
C LEU A 57 11.25 0.06 -10.59
N ILE A 58 10.93 0.28 -11.87
CA ILE A 58 11.41 -0.56 -12.98
C ILE A 58 12.94 -0.47 -13.09
N GLU A 59 13.51 0.73 -12.93
CA GLU A 59 14.96 0.91 -12.97
C GLU A 59 15.66 0.16 -11.83
N ILE A 60 15.20 0.37 -10.60
CA ILE A 60 15.77 -0.28 -9.42
C ILE A 60 15.56 -1.80 -9.47
N ASN A 61 14.44 -2.24 -10.06
CA ASN A 61 14.10 -3.66 -10.17
C ASN A 61 15.08 -4.47 -11.00
N LYS A 62 15.84 -3.84 -11.90
CA LYS A 62 16.93 -4.51 -12.66
C LYS A 62 17.96 -5.16 -11.74
N ASN A 63 18.10 -4.65 -10.49
CA ASN A 63 19.10 -5.09 -9.53
C ASN A 63 18.51 -5.69 -8.24
N LEU A 64 17.22 -5.45 -7.93
CA LEU A 64 16.66 -5.71 -6.59
C LEU A 64 15.41 -6.60 -6.53
N ASN A 65 14.89 -7.11 -7.62
CA ASN A 65 13.70 -7.98 -7.64
C ASN A 65 12.56 -7.47 -6.72
N LEU A 66 12.19 -6.19 -6.85
CA LEU A 66 11.11 -5.57 -6.06
C LEU A 66 9.73 -6.02 -6.55
N THR A 67 9.61 -6.29 -7.86
CA THR A 67 8.37 -6.72 -8.51
C THR A 67 8.66 -7.67 -9.67
N ARG A 68 7.66 -8.49 -10.02
CA ARG A 68 7.66 -9.30 -11.25
C ARG A 68 7.07 -8.56 -12.45
N ILE A 69 6.43 -7.42 -12.22
CA ILE A 69 5.77 -6.62 -13.24
C ILE A 69 6.80 -5.62 -13.78
N THR A 70 7.13 -5.75 -15.06
CA THR A 70 8.15 -4.96 -15.73
C THR A 70 7.63 -4.11 -16.88
N SER A 71 6.38 -4.32 -17.30
CA SER A 71 5.68 -3.50 -18.27
C SER A 71 5.06 -2.29 -17.56
N ILE A 72 5.20 -1.09 -18.13
CA ILE A 72 4.54 0.12 -17.59
C ILE A 72 3.03 -0.04 -17.63
N ASP A 73 2.46 -0.55 -18.71
CA ASP A 73 1.01 -0.68 -18.87
C ASP A 73 0.41 -1.61 -17.81
N ASP A 74 1.04 -2.76 -17.55
CA ASP A 74 0.62 -3.64 -16.46
C ASP A 74 0.81 -2.97 -15.09
N ALA A 75 1.89 -2.20 -14.91
CA ALA A 75 2.17 -1.52 -13.65
C ALA A 75 1.15 -0.40 -13.35
N LEU A 76 0.61 0.29 -14.36
CA LEU A 76 -0.47 1.26 -14.17
C LEU A 76 -1.72 0.62 -13.54
N VAL A 77 -2.02 -0.63 -13.92
CA VAL A 77 -3.16 -1.36 -13.39
C VAL A 77 -2.80 -2.10 -12.09
N LEU A 78 -1.80 -2.99 -12.14
CA LEU A 78 -1.49 -3.93 -11.05
C LEU A 78 -0.73 -3.30 -9.87
N HIS A 79 -0.14 -2.12 -10.09
CA HIS A 79 0.52 -1.37 -9.03
C HIS A 79 -0.22 -0.08 -8.68
N ILE A 80 -0.51 0.80 -9.64
CA ILE A 80 -1.10 2.10 -9.31
C ILE A 80 -2.59 1.97 -9.03
N LEU A 81 -3.42 1.53 -10.00
CA LEU A 81 -4.86 1.42 -9.79
C LEU A 81 -5.18 0.52 -8.59
N ASP A 82 -4.59 -0.69 -8.54
CA ASP A 82 -4.78 -1.63 -7.44
C ASP A 82 -4.50 -0.96 -6.08
N SER A 83 -3.39 -0.20 -5.96
CA SER A 83 -3.03 0.51 -4.73
C SER A 83 -4.01 1.63 -4.36
N LEU A 84 -4.72 2.21 -5.30
CA LEU A 84 -5.61 3.34 -5.09
C LEU A 84 -7.09 2.95 -4.86
N LEU A 85 -7.46 1.68 -5.05
CA LEU A 85 -8.81 1.19 -4.77
C LEU A 85 -9.32 1.51 -3.35
N PRO A 86 -8.48 1.51 -2.29
CA PRO A 86 -8.90 1.95 -0.96
C PRO A 86 -9.56 3.32 -0.91
N LEU A 87 -9.20 4.24 -1.80
CA LEU A 87 -9.79 5.59 -1.87
C LEU A 87 -11.28 5.57 -2.25
N LYS A 88 -11.75 4.49 -2.87
CA LYS A 88 -13.16 4.30 -3.24
C LYS A 88 -14.04 3.88 -2.08
N VAL A 89 -13.45 3.34 -1.02
CA VAL A 89 -14.17 2.73 0.09
C VAL A 89 -13.88 3.40 1.44
N CYS A 90 -12.83 4.21 1.51
CA CYS A 90 -12.40 4.92 2.71
C CYS A 90 -12.23 6.42 2.44
N ASN A 91 -13.34 7.16 2.37
CA ASN A 91 -13.32 8.60 2.09
C ASN A 91 -12.55 9.40 3.15
N GLU A 92 -12.49 8.89 4.37
CA GLU A 92 -11.76 9.51 5.47
C GLU A 92 -10.25 9.58 5.22
N PHE A 93 -9.72 8.69 4.36
CA PHE A 93 -8.28 8.60 4.07
C PHE A 93 -7.69 9.89 3.47
N THR A 94 -8.47 10.64 2.72
CA THR A 94 -8.08 11.92 2.08
C THR A 94 -8.70 13.15 2.73
N SER A 95 -9.37 13.01 3.89
CA SER A 95 -10.10 14.11 4.54
C SER A 95 -9.22 15.08 5.34
N GLY A 96 -7.91 15.00 5.23
CA GLY A 96 -6.94 15.86 5.93
C GLY A 96 -5.64 15.12 6.21
N ALA A 97 -4.67 15.83 6.80
CA ALA A 97 -3.39 15.25 7.17
C ALA A 97 -3.52 14.36 8.41
N GLN A 98 -3.39 13.05 8.22
CA GLN A 98 -3.48 12.02 9.26
C GLN A 98 -2.21 11.17 9.27
N ASN A 99 -2.05 10.31 10.29
CA ASN A 99 -0.91 9.41 10.38
C ASN A 99 -1.25 8.08 9.70
N TYR A 100 -0.49 7.73 8.69
CA TYR A 100 -0.67 6.52 7.90
C TYR A 100 0.58 5.64 7.95
N ILE A 101 0.40 4.33 8.08
CA ILE A 101 1.48 3.34 7.95
C ILE A 101 1.07 2.23 6.97
N ASP A 102 2.00 1.89 6.06
CA ASP A 102 1.91 0.72 5.18
C ASP A 102 2.91 -0.35 5.65
N ILE A 103 2.41 -1.50 6.07
CA ILE A 103 3.24 -2.57 6.65
C ILE A 103 3.45 -3.69 5.64
N GLY A 104 4.71 -3.95 5.30
CA GLY A 104 5.10 -4.85 4.23
C GLY A 104 5.04 -4.18 2.86
N THR A 105 5.46 -2.92 2.80
CA THR A 105 5.34 -2.04 1.64
C THR A 105 6.02 -2.56 0.36
N GLY A 106 7.01 -3.46 0.48
CA GLY A 106 7.69 -4.06 -0.66
C GLY A 106 8.39 -3.04 -1.56
N GLY A 107 7.89 -2.83 -2.77
CA GLY A 107 8.32 -1.80 -3.71
C GLY A 107 7.62 -0.45 -3.51
N GLY A 108 7.03 -0.20 -2.34
CA GLY A 108 6.30 1.02 -2.01
C GLY A 108 4.78 0.91 -2.20
N PHE A 109 4.20 -0.30 -2.28
CA PHE A 109 2.78 -0.50 -2.59
C PHE A 109 2.01 -1.18 -1.45
N PRO A 110 0.82 -0.67 -1.09
CA PRO A 110 0.09 0.45 -1.68
C PRO A 110 0.57 1.82 -1.16
N GLY A 111 1.53 1.85 -0.23
CA GLY A 111 1.85 2.98 0.61
C GLY A 111 2.22 4.26 -0.13
N LEU A 112 3.14 4.20 -1.10
CA LEU A 112 3.59 5.40 -1.81
C LEU A 112 2.53 5.97 -2.76
N PRO A 113 1.78 5.18 -3.56
CA PRO A 113 0.62 5.70 -4.31
C PRO A 113 -0.42 6.37 -3.42
N LEU A 114 -0.79 5.77 -2.28
CA LEU A 114 -1.74 6.36 -1.34
C LEU A 114 -1.19 7.65 -0.70
N ALA A 115 0.11 7.70 -0.40
CA ALA A 115 0.76 8.91 0.08
C ALA A 115 0.76 10.03 -0.97
N ILE A 116 0.98 9.74 -2.25
CA ILE A 116 0.89 10.71 -3.35
C ILE A 116 -0.51 11.31 -3.44
N MET A 117 -1.54 10.50 -3.23
CA MET A 117 -2.95 10.91 -3.35
C MET A 117 -3.54 11.55 -2.10
N SER A 118 -2.76 11.73 -1.04
CA SER A 118 -3.21 12.31 0.24
C SER A 118 -2.17 13.25 0.84
N ASP A 119 -2.57 14.01 1.87
CA ASP A 119 -1.66 14.84 2.68
C ASP A 119 -1.16 14.12 3.96
N ASN A 120 -1.37 12.82 4.05
CA ASN A 120 -1.04 12.04 5.24
C ASN A 120 0.46 12.01 5.53
N LYS A 121 0.81 12.08 6.83
CA LYS A 121 2.16 11.75 7.30
C LYS A 121 2.33 10.23 7.23
N THR A 122 3.17 9.77 6.32
CA THR A 122 3.23 8.37 5.93
C THR A 122 4.52 7.70 6.35
N LEU A 123 4.41 6.52 6.95
CA LEU A 123 5.50 5.62 7.25
C LEU A 123 5.36 4.33 6.41
N LEU A 124 6.35 4.03 5.59
CA LEU A 124 6.41 2.81 4.80
C LEU A 124 7.38 1.83 5.44
N VAL A 125 6.93 0.63 5.80
CA VAL A 125 7.81 -0.32 6.50
C VAL A 125 7.86 -1.68 5.82
N ASP A 126 9.06 -2.27 5.83
CA ASP A 126 9.31 -3.65 5.41
C ASP A 126 10.45 -4.24 6.27
N SER A 127 10.46 -5.55 6.44
CA SER A 127 11.52 -6.24 7.18
C SER A 127 12.84 -6.34 6.42
N ILE A 128 12.85 -6.08 5.11
CA ILE A 128 13.99 -6.22 4.22
C ILE A 128 14.64 -4.85 3.97
N GLY A 129 15.79 -4.60 4.59
CA GLY A 129 16.47 -3.31 4.53
C GLY A 129 16.80 -2.82 3.12
N LYS A 130 17.21 -3.71 2.19
CA LYS A 130 17.48 -3.34 0.80
C LYS A 130 16.24 -2.76 0.09
N LYS A 131 15.03 -3.30 0.36
CA LYS A 131 13.78 -2.76 -0.17
C LYS A 131 13.49 -1.37 0.40
N ILE A 132 13.67 -1.20 1.69
CA ILE A 132 13.46 0.09 2.38
C ILE A 132 14.39 1.17 1.85
N ASN A 133 15.68 0.87 1.64
CA ASN A 133 16.60 1.83 1.03
C ASN A 133 16.15 2.25 -0.37
N ALA A 134 15.66 1.31 -1.18
CA ALA A 134 15.11 1.60 -2.50
C ALA A 134 13.84 2.45 -2.43
N VAL A 135 12.93 2.13 -1.50
CA VAL A 135 11.70 2.92 -1.30
C VAL A 135 12.02 4.34 -0.82
N GLN A 136 12.98 4.50 0.11
CA GLN A 136 13.40 5.83 0.55
C GLN A 136 14.00 6.65 -0.59
N SER A 137 14.85 6.05 -1.42
CA SER A 137 15.37 6.74 -2.62
C SER A 137 14.25 7.19 -3.58
N MET A 138 13.21 6.35 -3.79
CA MET A 138 12.05 6.75 -4.60
C MET A 138 11.26 7.89 -3.97
N ILE A 139 11.07 7.91 -2.64
CA ILE A 139 10.41 9.00 -1.91
C ILE A 139 11.14 10.32 -2.12
N ASP A 140 12.47 10.30 -1.99
CA ASP A 140 13.32 11.49 -2.14
C ASP A 140 13.27 12.03 -3.57
N GLU A 141 13.38 11.16 -4.57
CA GLU A 141 13.30 11.51 -5.99
C GLU A 141 11.91 12.04 -6.44
N ILE A 142 10.84 11.60 -5.78
CA ILE A 142 9.47 12.09 -6.03
C ILE A 142 9.20 13.40 -5.29
N GLY A 143 10.05 13.79 -4.35
CA GLY A 143 9.92 15.03 -3.58
C GLY A 143 8.91 14.95 -2.43
N LEU A 144 8.77 13.79 -1.78
CA LEU A 144 7.82 13.57 -0.68
C LEU A 144 8.48 13.46 0.70
N GLY A 145 9.80 13.63 0.81
CA GLY A 145 10.59 13.36 2.02
C GLY A 145 10.20 14.18 3.25
N GLU A 146 9.49 15.30 3.11
CA GLU A 146 9.00 16.09 4.25
C GLU A 146 7.91 15.38 5.07
N ARG A 147 7.10 14.52 4.44
CA ARG A 147 5.93 13.86 5.07
C ARG A 147 5.88 12.35 4.89
N VAL A 148 6.73 11.78 4.04
CA VAL A 148 6.81 10.34 3.76
C VAL A 148 8.21 9.85 4.07
N ARG A 149 8.31 8.73 4.79
CA ARG A 149 9.59 8.09 5.06
C ARG A 149 9.46 6.58 5.05
N ALA A 150 10.57 5.89 4.83
CA ALA A 150 10.63 4.43 4.83
C ALA A 150 11.57 3.93 5.94
N GLU A 151 11.14 2.91 6.72
CA GLU A 151 11.92 2.34 7.80
C GLU A 151 11.93 0.81 7.79
N LYS A 152 13.07 0.22 8.13
CA LYS A 152 13.15 -1.22 8.33
C LYS A 152 12.50 -1.60 9.66
N LEU A 153 11.34 -2.27 9.59
CA LEU A 153 10.59 -2.66 10.75
C LEU A 153 9.84 -3.99 10.50
N ARG A 154 9.75 -4.83 11.52
CA ARG A 154 8.82 -5.97 11.57
C ARG A 154 7.57 -5.59 12.34
N ALA A 155 6.40 -6.03 11.88
CA ALA A 155 5.12 -5.74 12.55
C ALA A 155 5.08 -6.20 14.01
N GLU A 156 5.82 -7.26 14.35
CA GLU A 156 5.90 -7.82 15.71
C GLU A 156 6.92 -7.10 16.61
N GLU A 157 7.69 -6.16 16.06
CA GLU A 157 8.80 -5.47 16.78
C GLU A 157 8.50 -3.96 16.86
N ILE A 158 7.26 -3.61 17.25
CA ILE A 158 6.80 -2.22 17.25
C ILE A 158 7.55 -1.35 18.29
N PRO A 159 8.17 -0.22 17.87
CA PRO A 159 8.71 0.77 18.79
C PRO A 159 7.60 1.44 19.63
N ASN A 160 7.93 1.85 20.86
CA ASN A 160 6.96 2.49 21.73
C ASN A 160 6.34 3.76 21.14
N ASP A 161 7.13 4.53 20.38
CA ASP A 161 6.71 5.78 19.74
C ASP A 161 5.69 5.57 18.61
N TYR A 162 5.54 4.33 18.12
CA TYR A 162 4.59 3.98 17.05
C TYR A 162 3.32 3.35 17.58
N LYS A 163 3.27 3.01 18.88
CA LYS A 163 2.09 2.38 19.47
C LYS A 163 0.90 3.31 19.47
N GLN A 164 -0.19 2.86 18.87
CA GLN A 164 -1.48 3.56 18.81
C GLN A 164 -1.37 5.00 18.25
N LYS A 165 -0.54 5.17 17.20
CA LYS A 165 -0.25 6.49 16.60
C LYS A 165 -0.86 6.67 15.21
N PHE A 166 -1.25 5.58 14.54
CA PHE A 166 -1.68 5.65 13.16
C PHE A 166 -3.21 5.60 13.06
N ASP A 167 -3.75 6.53 12.30
CA ASP A 167 -5.17 6.59 11.96
C ASP A 167 -5.52 5.53 10.91
N PHE A 168 -4.55 5.22 10.02
CA PHE A 168 -4.68 4.19 8.99
C PHE A 168 -3.49 3.24 8.99
N VAL A 169 -3.81 1.96 8.82
CA VAL A 169 -2.83 0.89 8.55
C VAL A 169 -3.26 0.15 7.29
N THR A 170 -2.33 -0.07 6.36
CA THR A 170 -2.58 -0.91 5.18
C THR A 170 -1.70 -2.15 5.17
N PHE A 171 -2.24 -3.21 4.55
CA PHE A 171 -1.52 -4.41 4.16
C PHE A 171 -1.93 -4.85 2.77
N ARG A 172 -0.96 -5.19 1.93
CA ARG A 172 -1.16 -5.85 0.65
C ARG A 172 -0.22 -7.03 0.49
N ALA A 173 -0.76 -8.22 0.22
CA ALA A 173 0.01 -9.45 -0.05
C ALA A 173 0.98 -9.88 1.08
N VAL A 174 0.64 -9.66 2.36
CA VAL A 174 1.50 -9.96 3.51
C VAL A 174 1.13 -11.28 4.21
N ALA A 175 -0.15 -11.46 4.56
CA ALA A 175 -0.64 -12.63 5.29
C ALA A 175 -2.18 -12.80 5.14
N LYS A 176 -2.75 -13.80 5.82
CA LYS A 176 -4.20 -13.94 5.99
C LYS A 176 -4.74 -12.83 6.90
N THR A 177 -6.01 -12.47 6.70
CA THR A 177 -6.67 -11.32 7.36
C THR A 177 -6.64 -11.42 8.90
N ASN A 178 -6.85 -12.60 9.48
CA ASN A 178 -6.76 -12.82 10.93
C ASN A 178 -5.37 -12.47 11.51
N ILE A 179 -4.29 -12.73 10.77
CA ILE A 179 -2.93 -12.38 11.14
C ILE A 179 -2.69 -10.87 10.98
N LEU A 180 -3.26 -10.26 9.93
CA LEU A 180 -3.13 -8.82 9.68
C LEU A 180 -3.82 -8.00 10.77
N LEU A 181 -4.97 -8.45 11.28
CA LEU A 181 -5.65 -7.84 12.42
C LEU A 181 -4.77 -7.81 13.67
N GLU A 182 -4.03 -8.91 13.93
CA GLU A 182 -3.07 -8.96 15.04
C GLU A 182 -1.90 -8.00 14.83
N TYR A 183 -1.35 -7.96 13.62
CA TYR A 183 -0.22 -7.07 13.30
C TYR A 183 -0.58 -5.59 13.37
N ALA A 184 -1.78 -5.22 12.96
CA ALA A 184 -2.22 -3.83 12.93
C ALA A 184 -2.57 -3.27 14.32
N GLU A 185 -3.06 -4.13 15.25
CA GLU A 185 -3.62 -3.66 16.52
C GLU A 185 -2.70 -2.74 17.31
N PRO A 186 -1.41 -3.07 17.50
CA PRO A 186 -0.52 -2.22 18.29
C PRO A 186 -0.22 -0.86 17.64
N PHE A 187 -0.35 -0.73 16.32
CA PHE A 187 -0.08 0.52 15.58
C PHE A 187 -1.27 1.46 15.55
N LEU A 188 -2.49 0.92 15.41
CA LEU A 188 -3.70 1.71 15.24
C LEU A 188 -4.08 2.50 16.48
N ALA A 189 -4.35 3.79 16.27
CA ALA A 189 -5.01 4.64 17.24
C ALA A 189 -6.44 4.13 17.54
N PRO A 190 -7.04 4.49 18.69
CA PRO A 190 -8.47 4.27 18.91
C PRO A 190 -9.30 4.88 17.77
N GLN A 191 -10.28 4.17 17.25
CA GLN A 191 -11.08 4.52 16.07
C GLN A 191 -10.28 4.55 14.74
N GLY A 192 -9.03 4.15 14.72
CA GLY A 192 -8.25 4.01 13.50
C GLY A 192 -8.76 2.87 12.60
N THR A 193 -8.46 2.97 11.32
CA THR A 193 -8.95 2.05 10.28
C THR A 193 -7.82 1.18 9.75
N LEU A 194 -8.02 -0.13 9.79
CA LEU A 194 -7.22 -1.11 9.07
C LEU A 194 -7.83 -1.34 7.68
N ILE A 195 -7.02 -1.22 6.65
CA ILE A 195 -7.37 -1.46 5.25
C ILE A 195 -6.61 -2.71 4.77
N VAL A 196 -7.31 -3.79 4.51
CA VAL A 196 -6.74 -5.05 4.04
C VAL A 196 -7.04 -5.22 2.56
N MET A 197 -5.99 -5.36 1.76
CA MET A 197 -6.08 -5.51 0.30
C MET A 197 -5.76 -6.94 -0.10
N LYS A 198 -6.68 -7.60 -0.79
CA LYS A 198 -6.62 -9.01 -1.17
C LYS A 198 -6.99 -9.22 -2.64
N ALA A 199 -6.51 -10.32 -3.23
CA ALA A 199 -7.00 -10.77 -4.54
C ALA A 199 -8.31 -11.55 -4.38
N ASN A 200 -8.35 -12.49 -3.43
CA ASN A 200 -9.53 -13.27 -3.08
C ASN A 200 -9.50 -13.57 -1.58
N VAL A 201 -10.68 -13.59 -0.98
CA VAL A 201 -10.87 -14.01 0.42
C VAL A 201 -11.95 -15.08 0.46
N ASP A 202 -11.58 -16.29 0.85
CA ASP A 202 -12.54 -17.39 1.00
C ASP A 202 -13.33 -17.28 2.32
N GLU A 203 -14.40 -18.06 2.42
CA GLU A 203 -15.29 -18.07 3.59
C GLU A 203 -14.53 -18.46 4.88
N ILE A 204 -13.55 -19.35 4.78
CA ILE A 204 -12.73 -19.77 5.91
C ILE A 204 -11.88 -18.60 6.44
N GLU A 205 -11.25 -17.83 5.55
CA GLU A 205 -10.49 -16.65 5.95
C GLU A 205 -11.38 -15.59 6.59
N LEU A 206 -12.62 -15.40 6.09
CA LEU A 206 -13.59 -14.47 6.68
C LEU A 206 -14.02 -14.89 8.10
N GLN A 207 -14.27 -16.16 8.32
CA GLN A 207 -14.63 -16.69 9.64
C GLN A 207 -13.46 -16.53 10.62
N ASP A 208 -12.24 -16.86 10.20
CA ASP A 208 -11.04 -16.68 11.01
C ASP A 208 -10.79 -15.18 11.33
N ALA A 209 -11.00 -14.29 10.34
CA ALA A 209 -10.89 -12.85 10.53
C ALA A 209 -11.95 -12.31 11.51
N SER A 210 -13.19 -12.80 11.41
CA SER A 210 -14.27 -12.44 12.35
C SER A 210 -13.94 -12.84 13.79
N GLN A 211 -13.36 -14.02 14.00
CA GLN A 211 -12.92 -14.46 15.33
C GLN A 211 -11.76 -13.58 15.85
N ALA A 212 -10.77 -13.31 15.00
CA ALA A 212 -9.64 -12.46 15.36
C ALA A 212 -10.07 -11.03 15.68
N ALA A 213 -11.01 -10.47 14.92
CA ALA A 213 -11.57 -9.13 15.13
C ALA A 213 -12.18 -9.00 16.54
N LYS A 214 -12.95 -10.00 17.01
CA LYS A 214 -13.52 -10.03 18.37
C LYS A 214 -12.47 -10.08 19.47
N ILE A 215 -11.31 -10.70 19.19
CA ILE A 215 -10.20 -10.80 20.14
C ILE A 215 -9.44 -9.48 20.20
N PHE A 216 -9.18 -8.86 19.06
CA PHE A 216 -8.32 -7.68 18.95
C PHE A 216 -9.08 -6.35 19.04
N GLY A 217 -10.42 -6.38 19.22
CA GLY A 217 -11.22 -5.18 19.39
C GLY A 217 -11.53 -4.44 18.11
N TYR A 218 -11.71 -5.17 17.01
CA TYR A 218 -12.15 -4.62 15.72
C TYR A 218 -13.62 -4.88 15.43
N GLU A 219 -14.19 -3.98 14.66
CA GLU A 219 -15.46 -4.14 13.95
C GLU A 219 -15.16 -4.16 12.45
N ASN A 220 -15.77 -5.10 11.71
CA ASN A 220 -15.75 -5.09 10.25
C ASN A 220 -16.70 -3.99 9.75
N VAL A 221 -16.19 -3.03 8.99
CA VAL A 221 -16.94 -1.89 8.45
C VAL A 221 -17.51 -2.22 7.08
N SER A 222 -16.68 -2.74 6.18
CA SER A 222 -17.11 -3.12 4.83
C SER A 222 -16.19 -4.16 4.20
N ARG A 223 -16.71 -4.80 3.16
CA ARG A 223 -16.00 -5.64 2.19
C ARG A 223 -16.47 -5.24 0.81
N GLU A 224 -15.58 -4.64 0.04
CA GLU A 224 -15.87 -4.18 -1.32
C GLU A 224 -15.04 -4.95 -2.33
N THR A 225 -15.63 -5.23 -3.49
CA THR A 225 -14.99 -6.00 -4.55
C THR A 225 -14.83 -5.18 -5.82
N PHE A 226 -13.76 -5.45 -6.54
CA PHE A 226 -13.41 -4.76 -7.79
C PHE A 226 -12.87 -5.77 -8.80
N GLU A 227 -13.19 -5.55 -10.08
CA GLU A 227 -12.54 -6.22 -11.19
C GLU A 227 -11.53 -5.27 -11.81
N LEU A 228 -10.29 -5.70 -11.95
CA LEU A 228 -9.28 -4.92 -12.67
C LEU A 228 -9.51 -5.05 -14.18
N PRO A 229 -9.22 -3.99 -14.96
CA PRO A 229 -9.40 -4.01 -16.40
C PRO A 229 -8.49 -5.05 -17.06
N HIS A 230 -8.81 -5.44 -18.31
CA HIS A 230 -8.04 -6.40 -19.11
C HIS A 230 -7.92 -7.78 -18.46
N ASP A 231 -8.93 -8.21 -17.70
CA ASP A 231 -8.96 -9.49 -16.97
C ASP A 231 -7.75 -9.69 -16.03
N LEU A 232 -7.18 -8.60 -15.51
CA LEU A 232 -6.02 -8.64 -14.61
C LEU A 232 -6.39 -9.05 -13.17
N GLY A 233 -7.63 -9.45 -12.97
CA GLY A 233 -8.09 -10.19 -11.82
C GLY A 233 -8.93 -9.42 -10.82
N HIS A 234 -9.47 -10.17 -9.90
CA HIS A 234 -10.35 -9.72 -8.82
C HIS A 234 -9.58 -9.07 -7.68
N ARG A 235 -10.20 -8.08 -7.01
CA ARG A 235 -9.67 -7.44 -5.80
C ARG A 235 -10.75 -7.27 -4.76
N GLU A 236 -10.34 -7.40 -3.51
CA GLU A 236 -11.18 -7.20 -2.33
C GLU A 236 -10.50 -6.26 -1.36
N ILE A 237 -11.25 -5.26 -0.90
CA ILE A 237 -10.84 -4.33 0.15
C ILE A 237 -11.72 -4.58 1.37
N LEU A 238 -11.09 -4.98 2.49
CA LEU A 238 -11.79 -5.13 3.76
C LEU A 238 -11.39 -3.98 4.68
N LEU A 239 -12.38 -3.30 5.26
CA LEU A 239 -12.18 -2.25 6.24
C LEU A 239 -12.54 -2.76 7.64
N TYR A 240 -11.63 -2.54 8.58
CA TYR A 240 -11.85 -2.81 10.00
C TYR A 240 -11.60 -1.54 10.82
N ARG A 241 -12.54 -1.21 11.72
CA ARG A 241 -12.40 -0.10 12.66
C ARG A 241 -11.94 -0.64 14.01
N LYS A 242 -10.94 -0.01 14.62
CA LYS A 242 -10.51 -0.34 15.99
C LYS A 242 -11.46 0.30 17.00
N VAL A 243 -12.43 -0.46 17.49
CA VAL A 243 -13.48 0.02 18.43
C VAL A 243 -13.19 -0.35 19.88
N GLY A 244 -12.21 -1.21 20.14
CA GLY A 244 -11.88 -1.67 21.49
C GLY A 244 -10.40 -1.97 21.67
N LYS A 245 -10.06 -2.48 22.85
CA LYS A 245 -8.70 -2.97 23.18
C LYS A 245 -8.60 -4.47 22.89
N SER A 246 -7.42 -4.92 22.51
CA SER A 246 -7.12 -6.34 22.44
C SER A 246 -7.35 -7.04 23.79
N LYS A 247 -7.96 -8.23 23.77
CA LYS A 247 -8.17 -9.09 24.95
C LYS A 247 -6.89 -9.80 25.39
N ILE A 248 -5.83 -9.70 24.59
CA ILE A 248 -4.52 -10.30 24.91
C ILE A 248 -3.42 -9.23 24.78
N LYS A 249 -2.30 -9.49 25.43
CA LYS A 249 -1.12 -8.63 25.32
C LYS A 249 -0.48 -8.76 23.93
N LEU A 250 -0.29 -7.63 23.24
CA LEU A 250 0.35 -7.52 21.93
C LEU A 250 1.58 -6.60 22.00
N PRO A 251 2.57 -6.77 21.11
CA PRO A 251 2.68 -7.89 20.19
C PRO A 251 3.00 -9.21 20.89
N ARG A 252 2.62 -10.36 20.30
CA ARG A 252 3.14 -11.67 20.68
C ARG A 252 4.59 -11.83 20.20
N LYS A 253 5.28 -12.91 20.63
CA LYS A 253 6.64 -13.21 20.15
C LYS A 253 6.67 -13.29 18.63
N THR A 254 7.76 -12.79 18.02
CA THR A 254 7.99 -12.85 16.57
C THR A 254 7.72 -14.24 16.00
N GLY A 255 6.93 -14.29 14.91
CA GLY A 255 6.50 -15.53 14.25
C GLY A 255 5.24 -16.19 14.84
N MET A 256 4.82 -15.83 16.07
CA MET A 256 3.65 -16.46 16.72
C MET A 256 2.35 -16.23 15.97
N ALA A 257 2.15 -15.05 15.39
CA ALA A 257 0.94 -14.74 14.62
C ALA A 257 0.74 -15.70 13.44
N LYS A 258 1.83 -16.11 12.78
CA LYS A 258 1.81 -17.05 11.66
C LYS A 258 1.78 -18.50 12.08
N SER A 259 2.55 -18.88 13.12
CA SER A 259 2.65 -20.29 13.56
C SER A 259 1.46 -20.75 14.40
N ASN A 260 0.79 -19.83 15.09
CA ASN A 260 -0.39 -20.10 15.94
C ASN A 260 -1.41 -18.96 15.79
N PRO A 261 -2.04 -18.83 14.60
CA PRO A 261 -3.02 -17.78 14.33
C PRO A 261 -4.32 -18.03 15.11
N PHE A 262 -5.04 -16.95 15.39
CA PHE A 262 -6.41 -17.07 15.91
C PHE A 262 -7.36 -17.45 14.76
N VAL A 263 -8.06 -18.54 14.94
CA VAL A 263 -8.98 -19.12 13.96
C VAL A 263 -10.36 -19.35 14.58
N ALA A 264 -11.38 -19.39 13.78
CA ALA A 264 -12.72 -19.81 14.20
C ALA A 264 -12.72 -21.30 14.61
N ARG A 265 -13.52 -21.65 15.60
CA ARG A 265 -13.77 -23.07 15.92
C ARG A 265 -14.49 -23.71 14.74
N ARG A 266 -14.00 -24.85 14.31
CA ARG A 266 -14.63 -25.69 13.28
C ARG A 266 -14.98 -27.01 13.99
N ASP A 267 -16.27 -27.26 14.06
CA ASP A 267 -16.81 -28.52 14.55
C ASP A 267 -16.52 -29.66 13.56
#